data_11a6204893c1142c75224bcb10387f5b
#
_entry.id   11a6204893c1142c75224bcb10387f5b
#
_cell.length_a   1.000
_cell.length_b   1.000
_cell.length_c   1.000
_cell.angle_alpha   90.00
_cell.angle_beta   90.00
_cell.angle_gamma   90.00
#
_symmetry.space_group_name_H-M   'P 1'
#
loop_
_entity.id
_entity.type
_entity.pdbx_description
1 polymer ?
#
loop_
_entity_poly.entity_id
_entity_poly.type
_entity_poly.pdbx_seq_one_letter_code
_entity_poly.pdbx_strand_id
1 'polypeptide(L)'
;MYGTDMAPDPFPLSRTKLEKFHSCPRCFWIDRVAGMAPPGLPGFLLNTQVDILLKKEFDEHRAAGTPHPYMTDHGLGHMVPLDHHMMGVWRENFKGVRTSKHDLELFGAVDDIWKSGEDEDEEWFVVDYKSTAINIEITKELFLEDIYKGGYVRQMAIYQWLLRELGHPVSTRGFFVYENGNNAADSLLSGGPEDSPRGIPLKPATIIEIDTADDSIVIEGERIDLDWVENLVIGARACLDGYLPEAGEYCEYCAYVDAASYGPGTTEP
;
A
#
# COMPACT_ATOMS: atom_id res chain seq x y z
N MET A 1 -36.24 2.86 12.19
CA MET A 1 -35.41 3.81 12.97
C MET A 1 -34.12 3.06 13.27
N TYR A 2 -33.06 3.28 12.49
CA TYR A 2 -31.73 2.79 12.82
C TYR A 2 -31.17 3.75 13.86
N GLY A 3 -30.81 3.21 15.03
CA GLY A 3 -30.27 3.99 16.12
C GLY A 3 -29.03 4.75 15.67
N THR A 4 -29.03 6.05 15.91
CA THR A 4 -27.87 6.91 15.83
C THR A 4 -26.98 6.63 17.04
N ASP A 5 -26.37 5.44 17.10
CA ASP A 5 -25.13 5.32 17.86
C ASP A 5 -24.14 6.19 17.12
N MET A 6 -23.80 7.33 17.71
CA MET A 6 -22.81 8.24 17.14
C MET A 6 -21.56 7.43 16.81
N ALA A 7 -21.12 7.53 15.54
CA ALA A 7 -19.85 6.93 15.14
C ALA A 7 -18.76 7.35 16.14
N PRO A 8 -17.80 6.46 16.45
CA PRO A 8 -16.71 6.82 17.35
C PRO A 8 -16.04 8.11 16.87
N ASP A 9 -15.72 9.00 17.79
CA ASP A 9 -15.03 10.25 17.52
C ASP A 9 -13.61 10.16 18.14
N PRO A 10 -12.55 10.20 17.34
CA PRO A 10 -12.49 10.22 15.88
C PRO A 10 -12.86 8.88 15.23
N PHE A 11 -13.46 8.92 14.02
CA PHE A 11 -13.88 7.71 13.30
C PHE A 11 -12.68 6.97 12.70
N PRO A 12 -12.46 5.66 12.98
CA PRO A 12 -11.30 4.92 12.51
C PRO A 12 -11.41 4.58 11.02
N LEU A 13 -10.37 4.97 10.25
CA LEU A 13 -10.32 4.78 8.81
C LEU A 13 -8.93 4.32 8.36
N SER A 14 -8.84 3.07 7.91
CA SER A 14 -7.58 2.52 7.42
C SER A 14 -7.28 2.98 5.99
N ARG A 15 -5.99 2.92 5.59
CA ARG A 15 -5.55 3.14 4.20
C ARG A 15 -6.41 2.36 3.20
N THR A 16 -6.71 1.10 3.48
CA THR A 16 -7.56 0.26 2.60
C THR A 16 -8.98 0.81 2.45
N LYS A 17 -9.51 1.47 3.48
CA LYS A 17 -10.83 2.09 3.40
C LYS A 17 -10.79 3.42 2.65
N LEU A 18 -9.69 4.17 2.71
CA LEU A 18 -9.46 5.32 1.83
C LEU A 18 -9.40 4.90 0.36
N GLU A 19 -8.68 3.82 0.04
CA GLU A 19 -8.66 3.26 -1.31
C GLU A 19 -10.05 2.80 -1.77
N LYS A 20 -10.85 2.23 -0.87
CA LYS A 20 -12.25 1.88 -1.18
C LYS A 20 -13.10 3.11 -1.49
N PHE A 21 -12.92 4.22 -0.74
CA PHE A 21 -13.60 5.47 -1.03
C PHE A 21 -13.21 6.01 -2.40
N HIS A 22 -11.91 6.03 -2.73
CA HIS A 22 -11.44 6.45 -4.05
C HIS A 22 -12.06 5.61 -5.17
N SER A 23 -12.05 4.28 -5.03
CA SER A 23 -12.56 3.36 -6.05
C SER A 23 -14.08 3.42 -6.22
N CYS A 24 -14.84 3.56 -5.12
CA CYS A 24 -16.30 3.65 -5.17
C CYS A 24 -16.86 4.23 -3.87
N PRO A 25 -17.28 5.52 -3.86
CA PRO A 25 -17.87 6.15 -2.69
C PRO A 25 -19.11 5.43 -2.14
N ARG A 26 -19.98 4.85 -3.02
CA ARG A 26 -21.14 4.07 -2.61
C ARG A 26 -20.73 2.82 -1.82
N CYS A 27 -19.78 2.03 -2.32
CA CYS A 27 -19.28 0.85 -1.61
C CYS A 27 -18.63 1.20 -0.28
N PHE A 28 -17.91 2.32 -0.23
CA PHE A 28 -17.32 2.84 1.00
C PHE A 28 -18.39 3.23 2.01
N TRP A 29 -19.41 3.98 1.61
CA TRP A 29 -20.53 4.40 2.46
C TRP A 29 -21.31 3.20 3.02
N ILE A 30 -21.65 2.23 2.17
CA ILE A 30 -22.35 1.00 2.58
C ILE A 30 -21.52 0.22 3.61
N ASP A 31 -20.22 0.11 3.40
CA ASP A 31 -19.30 -0.57 4.32
C ASP A 31 -19.18 0.19 5.66
N ARG A 32 -19.01 1.52 5.62
CA ARG A 32 -18.64 2.29 6.81
C ARG A 32 -19.84 2.84 7.58
N VAL A 33 -20.89 3.24 6.88
CA VAL A 33 -22.11 3.84 7.49
C VAL A 33 -23.19 2.79 7.68
N ALA A 34 -23.45 1.95 6.68
CA ALA A 34 -24.46 0.90 6.79
C ALA A 34 -23.95 -0.41 7.44
N GLY A 35 -22.63 -0.53 7.66
CA GLY A 35 -22.02 -1.71 8.28
C GLY A 35 -22.03 -2.97 7.41
N MET A 36 -22.24 -2.84 6.10
CA MET A 36 -22.31 -3.95 5.15
C MET A 36 -21.11 -3.95 4.23
N ALA A 37 -20.08 -4.72 4.56
CA ALA A 37 -18.92 -4.90 3.70
C ALA A 37 -19.18 -5.97 2.61
N PRO A 38 -18.70 -5.77 1.37
CA PRO A 38 -18.72 -6.83 0.37
C PRO A 38 -17.87 -8.03 0.83
N PRO A 39 -18.16 -9.25 0.33
CA PRO A 39 -17.35 -10.42 0.64
C PRO A 39 -15.87 -10.17 0.30
N GLY A 40 -14.97 -10.48 1.24
CA GLY A 40 -13.53 -10.42 1.01
C GLY A 40 -13.04 -11.61 0.22
N LEU A 41 -12.01 -11.42 -0.60
CA LEU A 41 -11.25 -12.52 -1.20
C LEU A 41 -10.30 -13.13 -0.15
N PRO A 42 -10.01 -14.43 -0.22
CA PRO A 42 -8.96 -15.03 0.61
C PRO A 42 -7.61 -14.39 0.30
N GLY A 43 -6.77 -14.21 1.33
CA GLY A 43 -5.44 -13.65 1.15
C GLY A 43 -4.52 -14.58 0.34
N PHE A 44 -3.57 -13.99 -0.37
CA PHE A 44 -2.55 -14.72 -1.13
C PHE A 44 -1.43 -15.19 -0.17
N LEU A 45 -1.50 -16.43 0.31
CA LEU A 45 -0.61 -16.97 1.33
C LEU A 45 0.88 -16.92 0.93
N LEU A 46 1.21 -17.14 -0.34
CA LEU A 46 2.60 -17.06 -0.82
C LEU A 46 3.15 -15.63 -0.72
N ASN A 47 2.35 -14.63 -1.11
CA ASN A 47 2.75 -13.23 -1.01
C ASN A 47 3.00 -12.85 0.46
N THR A 48 2.16 -13.32 1.37
CA THR A 48 2.34 -13.12 2.81
C THR A 48 3.66 -13.75 3.31
N GLN A 49 4.04 -14.93 2.82
CA GLN A 49 5.30 -15.57 3.23
C GLN A 49 6.52 -14.81 2.67
N VAL A 50 6.46 -14.31 1.45
CA VAL A 50 7.53 -13.46 0.87
C VAL A 50 7.70 -12.19 1.71
N ASP A 51 6.61 -11.51 2.05
CA ASP A 51 6.63 -10.33 2.93
C ASP A 51 7.30 -10.62 4.28
N ILE A 52 6.93 -11.71 4.94
CA ILE A 52 7.52 -12.13 6.23
C ILE A 52 9.03 -12.39 6.09
N LEU A 53 9.46 -13.02 4.99
CA LEU A 53 10.87 -13.32 4.77
C LEU A 53 11.68 -12.06 4.50
N LEU A 54 11.18 -11.15 3.66
CA LEU A 54 11.83 -9.87 3.41
C LEU A 54 11.97 -9.06 4.69
N LYS A 55 10.89 -8.90 5.46
CA LYS A 55 10.93 -8.21 6.76
C LYS A 55 12.00 -8.78 7.67
N LYS A 56 12.12 -10.11 7.73
CA LYS A 56 13.14 -10.77 8.57
C LYS A 56 14.56 -10.47 8.08
N GLU A 57 14.81 -10.52 6.78
CA GLU A 57 16.15 -10.25 6.23
C GLU A 57 16.55 -8.79 6.41
N PHE A 58 15.64 -7.85 6.12
CA PHE A 58 15.89 -6.42 6.36
C PHE A 58 16.05 -6.09 7.84
N ASP A 59 15.42 -6.83 8.77
CA ASP A 59 15.61 -6.66 10.22
C ASP A 59 17.01 -7.06 10.68
N GLU A 60 17.66 -8.04 10.06
CA GLU A 60 19.06 -8.38 10.34
C GLU A 60 19.99 -7.20 9.99
N HIS A 61 19.75 -6.55 8.83
CA HIS A 61 20.50 -5.38 8.39
C HIS A 61 20.17 -4.11 9.21
N ARG A 62 18.93 -3.96 9.65
CA ARG A 62 18.48 -2.90 10.58
C ARG A 62 19.25 -2.96 11.88
N ALA A 63 19.31 -4.15 12.49
CA ALA A 63 20.03 -4.38 13.74
C ALA A 63 21.55 -4.15 13.61
N ALA A 64 22.09 -4.41 12.42
CA ALA A 64 23.50 -4.20 12.13
C ALA A 64 23.83 -2.76 11.69
N GLY A 65 22.84 -1.92 11.38
CA GLY A 65 23.04 -0.59 10.80
C GLY A 65 23.69 -0.62 9.42
N THR A 66 23.42 -1.64 8.61
CA THR A 66 24.05 -1.83 7.30
C THR A 66 23.00 -1.89 6.18
N PRO A 67 23.36 -1.48 4.94
CA PRO A 67 22.49 -1.67 3.80
C PRO A 67 22.28 -3.17 3.50
N HIS A 68 21.08 -3.53 3.06
CA HIS A 68 20.82 -4.85 2.52
C HIS A 68 21.53 -5.02 1.16
N PRO A 69 22.02 -6.22 0.75
CA PRO A 69 22.63 -6.45 -0.55
C PRO A 69 21.79 -5.92 -1.72
N TYR A 70 20.48 -6.11 -1.73
CA TYR A 70 19.59 -5.55 -2.75
C TYR A 70 19.71 -4.03 -2.88
N MET A 71 19.85 -3.31 -1.77
CA MET A 71 20.05 -1.86 -1.79
C MET A 71 21.37 -1.51 -2.46
N THR A 72 22.44 -2.23 -2.13
CA THR A 72 23.77 -2.02 -2.71
C THR A 72 23.79 -2.31 -4.21
N ASP A 73 23.17 -3.38 -4.65
CA ASP A 73 23.08 -3.80 -6.06
C ASP A 73 22.30 -2.78 -6.92
N HIS A 74 21.39 -2.03 -6.30
CA HIS A 74 20.63 -0.96 -6.95
C HIS A 74 21.18 0.45 -6.72
N GLY A 75 22.43 0.58 -6.24
CA GLY A 75 23.08 1.88 -6.01
C GLY A 75 22.57 2.64 -4.78
N LEU A 76 21.81 1.99 -3.91
CA LEU A 76 21.20 2.55 -2.69
C LEU A 76 22.02 2.19 -1.43
N GLY A 77 23.29 1.80 -1.58
CA GLY A 77 24.15 1.40 -0.46
C GLY A 77 24.47 2.52 0.55
N HIS A 78 24.05 3.75 0.29
CA HIS A 78 24.11 4.88 1.24
C HIS A 78 22.89 4.94 2.17
N MET A 79 21.89 4.10 1.96
CA MET A 79 20.70 3.98 2.80
C MET A 79 20.81 2.73 3.68
N VAL A 80 20.09 2.76 4.82
CA VAL A 80 19.95 1.59 5.71
C VAL A 80 18.49 1.46 6.15
N PRO A 81 18.01 0.24 6.49
CA PRO A 81 16.72 0.08 7.15
C PRO A 81 16.67 0.88 8.45
N LEU A 82 15.61 1.67 8.63
CA LEU A 82 15.45 2.57 9.78
C LEU A 82 15.31 1.78 11.08
N ASP A 83 16.22 1.98 12.03
CA ASP A 83 16.06 1.48 13.41
C ASP A 83 15.26 2.50 14.24
N HIS A 84 14.00 2.21 14.48
CA HIS A 84 13.10 3.06 15.24
C HIS A 84 12.22 2.23 16.19
N HIS A 85 12.05 2.68 17.43
CA HIS A 85 11.32 1.94 18.48
C HIS A 85 9.86 1.64 18.11
N MET A 86 9.25 2.41 17.22
CA MET A 86 7.87 2.21 16.74
C MET A 86 7.77 1.27 15.55
N MET A 87 8.88 0.84 14.93
CA MET A 87 8.84 0.02 13.70
C MET A 87 7.98 -1.23 13.86
N GLY A 88 8.09 -1.92 14.98
CA GLY A 88 7.25 -3.10 15.27
C GLY A 88 5.75 -2.79 15.33
N VAL A 89 5.36 -1.60 15.79
CA VAL A 89 3.96 -1.14 15.83
C VAL A 89 3.50 -0.70 14.44
N TRP A 90 4.32 0.04 13.71
CA TRP A 90 3.97 0.58 12.39
C TRP A 90 3.73 -0.49 11.34
N ARG A 91 4.31 -1.68 11.52
CA ARG A 91 4.15 -2.86 10.66
C ARG A 91 2.92 -3.71 10.99
N GLU A 92 2.24 -3.46 12.11
CA GLU A 92 1.06 -4.24 12.51
C GLU A 92 -0.21 -3.74 11.80
N ASN A 93 -0.90 -4.62 11.09
CA ASN A 93 -2.07 -4.29 10.26
C ASN A 93 -3.20 -3.53 11.00
N PHE A 94 -3.38 -3.79 12.30
CA PHE A 94 -4.45 -3.16 13.08
C PHE A 94 -3.98 -1.97 13.91
N LYS A 95 -2.68 -1.77 14.05
CA LYS A 95 -2.07 -0.61 14.72
C LYS A 95 -1.57 0.37 13.68
N GLY A 96 -0.48 0.03 12.99
CA GLY A 96 0.10 0.81 11.91
C GLY A 96 0.63 2.18 12.36
N VAL A 97 1.04 2.96 11.37
CA VAL A 97 1.23 4.40 11.50
C VAL A 97 -0.14 5.05 11.66
N ARG A 98 -0.31 5.93 12.65
CA ARG A 98 -1.64 6.43 13.02
C ARG A 98 -1.62 7.92 13.34
N THR A 99 -2.56 8.67 12.78
CA THR A 99 -2.76 10.10 13.06
C THR A 99 -4.25 10.43 13.14
N SER A 100 -4.59 11.56 13.77
CA SER A 100 -5.96 12.05 13.84
C SER A 100 -6.06 13.38 13.10
N LYS A 101 -6.95 13.45 12.11
CA LYS A 101 -7.21 14.66 11.32
C LYS A 101 -8.63 14.63 10.76
N HIS A 102 -9.28 15.78 10.66
CA HIS A 102 -10.67 15.92 10.15
C HIS A 102 -11.68 14.98 10.84
N ASP A 103 -11.59 14.83 12.17
CA ASP A 103 -12.42 13.92 12.97
C ASP A 103 -12.34 12.44 12.53
N LEU A 104 -11.22 12.10 11.88
CA LEU A 104 -10.87 10.73 11.49
C LEU A 104 -9.61 10.28 12.23
N GLU A 105 -9.60 9.03 12.67
CA GLU A 105 -8.39 8.32 13.08
C GLU A 105 -7.86 7.52 11.88
N LEU A 106 -6.86 8.08 11.20
CA LEU A 106 -6.29 7.53 9.97
C LEU A 106 -5.13 6.60 10.29
N PHE A 107 -5.08 5.43 9.66
CA PHE A 107 -4.01 4.48 9.92
C PHE A 107 -3.69 3.57 8.74
N GLY A 108 -2.44 3.06 8.74
CA GLY A 108 -1.98 2.07 7.79
C GLY A 108 -0.67 1.43 8.23
N ALA A 109 -0.48 0.16 7.89
CA ALA A 109 0.74 -0.57 8.19
C ALA A 109 1.72 -0.45 7.02
N VAL A 110 2.90 0.11 7.28
CA VAL A 110 4.02 0.12 6.34
C VAL A 110 4.73 -1.24 6.37
N ASP A 111 5.33 -1.66 5.25
CA ASP A 111 6.15 -2.86 5.26
C ASP A 111 7.54 -2.55 5.80
N ASP A 112 8.14 -1.44 5.37
CA ASP A 112 9.42 -0.97 5.87
C ASP A 112 9.58 0.55 5.72
N ILE A 113 10.63 1.07 6.35
CA ILE A 113 11.13 2.43 6.18
C ILE A 113 12.66 2.33 6.10
N TRP A 114 13.25 2.95 5.07
CA TRP A 114 14.69 3.15 4.98
C TRP A 114 15.04 4.58 5.31
N LYS A 115 16.30 4.82 5.66
CA LYS A 115 16.81 6.17 5.91
C LYS A 115 18.14 6.41 5.19
N SER A 116 18.40 7.67 4.87
CA SER A 116 19.71 8.20 4.49
C SER A 116 20.02 9.45 5.28
N GLY A 117 21.29 9.82 5.32
CA GLY A 117 21.74 10.97 6.08
C GLY A 117 21.72 10.75 7.59
N GLU A 118 22.15 11.79 8.32
CA GLU A 118 22.17 11.84 9.77
C GLU A 118 21.76 13.25 10.24
N ASP A 119 21.25 13.37 11.45
CA ASP A 119 20.86 14.63 12.08
C ASP A 119 19.89 15.47 11.21
N GLU A 120 20.27 16.69 10.83
CA GLU A 120 19.43 17.62 10.07
C GLU A 120 19.25 17.20 8.59
N ASP A 121 20.14 16.32 8.07
CA ASP A 121 20.08 15.78 6.72
C ASP A 121 19.43 14.39 6.68
N GLU A 122 18.87 13.89 7.78
CA GLU A 122 18.19 12.60 7.83
C GLU A 122 16.89 12.66 7.01
N GLU A 123 16.74 11.73 6.08
CA GLU A 123 15.56 11.57 5.22
C GLU A 123 15.06 10.13 5.28
N TRP A 124 13.75 9.95 5.45
CA TRP A 124 13.09 8.64 5.53
C TRP A 124 12.35 8.31 4.24
N PHE A 125 12.42 7.05 3.83
CA PHE A 125 11.81 6.55 2.62
C PHE A 125 10.86 5.41 2.95
N VAL A 126 9.59 5.58 2.59
CA VAL A 126 8.61 4.48 2.71
C VAL A 126 8.97 3.37 1.73
N VAL A 127 8.91 2.14 2.20
CA VAL A 127 9.20 0.93 1.42
C VAL A 127 8.03 -0.03 1.53
N ASP A 128 7.66 -0.61 0.40
CA ASP A 128 6.56 -1.55 0.31
C ASP A 128 7.02 -2.82 -0.44
N TYR A 129 6.79 -3.98 0.16
CA TYR A 129 7.22 -5.27 -0.37
C TYR A 129 6.16 -5.88 -1.25
N LYS A 130 6.54 -6.27 -2.45
CA LYS A 130 5.64 -6.89 -3.43
C LYS A 130 6.20 -8.20 -3.92
N SER A 131 5.33 -9.14 -4.22
CA SER A 131 5.67 -10.39 -4.89
C SER A 131 4.78 -10.63 -6.09
N THR A 132 5.37 -11.23 -7.11
CA THR A 132 4.69 -11.56 -8.37
C THR A 132 5.26 -12.85 -8.96
N ALA A 133 4.65 -13.34 -10.04
CA ALA A 133 5.16 -14.45 -10.84
C ALA A 133 4.86 -14.16 -12.31
N ILE A 134 5.72 -13.36 -12.94
CA ILE A 134 5.59 -12.94 -14.34
C ILE A 134 6.86 -13.25 -15.13
N ASN A 135 6.71 -13.48 -16.45
CA ASN A 135 7.82 -13.85 -17.34
C ASN A 135 8.54 -12.65 -18.00
N ILE A 136 8.19 -11.44 -17.58
CA ILE A 136 8.79 -10.21 -18.08
C ILE A 136 9.58 -9.52 -16.97
N GLU A 137 10.59 -8.76 -17.35
CA GLU A 137 11.32 -7.91 -16.42
C GLU A 137 10.41 -6.78 -15.92
N ILE A 138 10.42 -6.54 -14.61
CA ILE A 138 9.66 -5.46 -13.99
C ILE A 138 10.49 -4.20 -14.09
N THR A 139 10.04 -3.21 -14.89
CA THR A 139 10.65 -1.89 -14.98
C THR A 139 9.72 -0.82 -14.43
N LYS A 140 10.25 0.38 -14.14
CA LYS A 140 9.44 1.51 -13.67
C LYS A 140 8.36 1.88 -14.69
N GLU A 141 8.68 1.85 -15.97
CA GLU A 141 7.76 2.18 -17.06
C GLU A 141 6.59 1.19 -17.10
N LEU A 142 6.88 -0.12 -17.12
CA LEU A 142 5.86 -1.16 -17.07
C LEU A 142 5.03 -1.10 -15.79
N PHE A 143 5.65 -0.71 -14.68
CA PHE A 143 4.93 -0.54 -13.42
C PHE A 143 3.92 0.62 -13.50
N LEU A 144 4.31 1.76 -14.08
CA LEU A 144 3.44 2.94 -14.18
C LEU A 144 2.34 2.78 -15.26
N GLU A 145 2.59 2.00 -16.31
CA GLU A 145 1.61 1.69 -17.36
C GLU A 145 0.55 0.67 -16.91
N ASP A 146 0.83 -0.12 -15.88
CA ASP A 146 -0.09 -1.14 -15.38
C ASP A 146 -1.22 -0.50 -14.54
N ILE A 147 -2.42 -0.49 -15.08
CA ILE A 147 -3.62 0.08 -14.44
C ILE A 147 -3.89 -0.52 -13.04
N TYR A 148 -3.46 -1.75 -12.79
CA TYR A 148 -3.61 -2.39 -11.48
C TYR A 148 -2.60 -1.89 -10.44
N LYS A 149 -1.57 -1.16 -10.85
CA LYS A 149 -0.52 -0.65 -9.94
C LYS A 149 -0.82 0.75 -9.40
N GLY A 150 -1.81 1.44 -9.94
CA GLY A 150 -2.23 2.76 -9.45
C GLY A 150 -2.50 2.76 -7.94
N GLY A 151 -3.17 1.72 -7.43
CA GLY A 151 -3.39 1.53 -6.00
C GLY A 151 -2.12 1.45 -5.15
N TYR A 152 -0.98 1.03 -5.72
CA TYR A 152 0.30 1.00 -5.01
C TYR A 152 0.91 2.40 -4.88
N VAL A 153 0.82 3.21 -5.93
CA VAL A 153 1.28 4.62 -5.88
C VAL A 153 0.46 5.40 -4.85
N ARG A 154 -0.86 5.24 -4.85
CA ARG A 154 -1.76 5.83 -3.84
C ARG A 154 -1.43 5.34 -2.43
N GLN A 155 -1.12 4.05 -2.26
CA GLN A 155 -0.68 3.48 -0.99
C GLN A 155 0.60 4.15 -0.49
N MET A 156 1.60 4.34 -1.37
CA MET A 156 2.86 5.01 -1.06
C MET A 156 2.60 6.43 -0.57
N ALA A 157 1.84 7.22 -1.32
CA ALA A 157 1.50 8.59 -0.95
C ALA A 157 0.78 8.70 0.40
N ILE A 158 -0.17 7.79 0.68
CA ILE A 158 -0.89 7.77 1.97
C ILE A 158 0.07 7.47 3.13
N TYR A 159 1.01 6.54 2.98
CA TYR A 159 1.98 6.24 4.04
C TYR A 159 2.98 7.37 4.27
N GLN A 160 3.45 8.02 3.19
CA GLN A 160 4.29 9.21 3.28
C GLN A 160 3.55 10.33 4.01
N TRP A 161 2.29 10.56 3.66
CA TRP A 161 1.44 11.56 4.30
C TRP A 161 1.24 11.26 5.80
N LEU A 162 0.89 10.02 6.18
CA LEU A 162 0.70 9.61 7.59
C LEU A 162 1.95 9.88 8.44
N LEU A 163 3.12 9.51 7.95
CA LEU A 163 4.38 9.71 8.68
C LEU A 163 4.75 11.20 8.77
N ARG A 164 4.47 12.01 7.75
CA ARG A 164 4.69 13.47 7.79
C ARG A 164 3.75 14.16 8.76
N GLU A 165 2.49 13.72 8.87
CA GLU A 165 1.56 14.24 9.88
C GLU A 165 2.05 13.97 11.33
N LEU A 166 2.88 12.96 11.51
CA LEU A 166 3.57 12.70 12.79
C LEU A 166 4.86 13.54 12.98
N GLY A 167 5.24 14.34 11.99
CA GLY A 167 6.42 15.20 12.04
C GLY A 167 7.74 14.53 11.65
N HIS A 168 7.68 13.37 10.99
CA HIS A 168 8.90 12.68 10.54
C HIS A 168 9.44 13.27 9.23
N PRO A 169 10.78 13.21 8.98
CA PRO A 169 11.44 13.77 7.79
C PRO A 169 11.29 12.83 6.57
N VAL A 170 10.06 12.60 6.12
CA VAL A 170 9.75 11.64 5.06
C VAL A 170 9.91 12.27 3.68
N SER A 171 10.66 11.60 2.82
CA SER A 171 10.83 11.93 1.41
C SER A 171 9.52 11.76 0.63
N THR A 172 9.39 12.46 -0.49
CA THR A 172 8.39 12.13 -1.53
C THR A 172 8.80 10.91 -2.36
N ARG A 173 10.08 10.53 -2.30
CA ARG A 173 10.59 9.30 -2.89
C ARG A 173 10.24 8.12 -1.99
N GLY A 174 9.90 6.99 -2.61
CA GLY A 174 9.63 5.72 -1.93
C GLY A 174 10.01 4.55 -2.82
N PHE A 175 10.05 3.35 -2.28
CA PHE A 175 10.57 2.18 -2.98
C PHE A 175 9.60 1.00 -2.92
N PHE A 176 9.41 0.34 -4.06
CA PHE A 176 8.80 -0.98 -4.12
C PHE A 176 9.90 -2.02 -4.30
N VAL A 177 9.98 -2.97 -3.39
CA VAL A 177 10.89 -4.12 -3.51
C VAL A 177 10.08 -5.29 -4.05
N TYR A 178 10.35 -5.67 -5.30
CA TYR A 178 9.65 -6.72 -6.01
C TYR A 178 10.42 -8.03 -6.02
N GLU A 179 9.83 -9.06 -5.42
CA GLU A 179 10.26 -10.45 -5.61
C GLU A 179 9.45 -11.10 -6.73
N ASN A 180 10.14 -11.65 -7.73
CA ASN A 180 9.50 -12.36 -8.82
C ASN A 180 9.76 -13.86 -8.73
N GLY A 181 8.76 -14.63 -8.37
CA GLY A 181 8.83 -16.09 -8.24
C GLY A 181 9.23 -16.84 -9.53
N ASN A 182 9.03 -16.23 -10.71
CA ASN A 182 9.50 -16.78 -11.98
C ASN A 182 11.00 -16.55 -12.23
N ASN A 183 11.66 -15.74 -11.42
CA ASN A 183 13.12 -15.59 -11.43
C ASN A 183 13.83 -16.70 -10.65
N ALA A 184 13.10 -17.69 -10.11
CA ALA A 184 13.69 -18.87 -9.50
C ALA A 184 14.56 -19.64 -10.48
N ALA A 185 15.57 -20.33 -9.96
CA ALA A 185 16.43 -21.21 -10.76
C ALA A 185 15.62 -22.29 -11.50
N ASP A 186 16.22 -22.88 -12.51
CA ASP A 186 15.64 -23.85 -13.46
C ASP A 186 14.97 -25.08 -12.82
N SER A 187 15.10 -25.27 -11.51
CA SER A 187 14.47 -26.37 -10.78
C SER A 187 14.35 -26.08 -9.30
N LEU A 188 13.18 -26.35 -8.72
CA LEU A 188 12.97 -26.39 -7.25
C LEU A 188 13.77 -27.52 -6.56
N LEU A 189 14.31 -28.46 -7.35
CA LEU A 189 15.07 -29.61 -6.84
C LEU A 189 16.59 -29.46 -7.04
N SER A 190 17.03 -28.57 -7.94
CA SER A 190 18.45 -28.21 -8.05
C SER A 190 18.74 -27.20 -6.95
N GLY A 191 19.53 -27.60 -5.97
CA GLY A 191 20.00 -26.70 -4.93
C GLY A 191 20.57 -25.43 -5.54
N GLY A 192 20.25 -24.28 -4.93
CA GLY A 192 20.83 -23.00 -5.30
C GLY A 192 22.35 -22.98 -5.16
N PRO A 193 23.00 -21.83 -5.45
CA PRO A 193 24.42 -21.67 -5.19
C PRO A 193 24.76 -22.19 -3.79
N GLU A 194 25.91 -22.85 -3.65
CA GLU A 194 26.34 -23.48 -2.38
C GLU A 194 26.26 -22.54 -1.16
N ASP A 195 26.19 -21.22 -1.40
CA ASP A 195 26.11 -20.18 -0.37
C ASP A 195 24.69 -19.71 -0.05
N SER A 196 23.64 -20.24 -0.69
CA SER A 196 22.26 -19.92 -0.33
C SER A 196 21.78 -20.79 0.82
N PRO A 197 21.57 -20.25 2.03
CA PRO A 197 21.12 -21.02 3.18
C PRO A 197 19.73 -21.63 3.02
N ARG A 198 19.03 -21.35 1.92
CA ARG A 198 17.64 -21.79 1.64
C ARG A 198 17.44 -22.63 0.39
N GLY A 199 18.50 -22.96 -0.34
CA GLY A 199 18.45 -23.88 -1.49
C GLY A 199 17.66 -23.42 -2.71
N ILE A 200 17.17 -22.17 -2.73
CA ILE A 200 16.48 -21.56 -3.88
C ILE A 200 17.21 -20.26 -4.22
N PRO A 201 17.98 -20.20 -5.33
CA PRO A 201 18.54 -18.93 -5.77
C PRO A 201 17.42 -18.11 -6.40
N LEU A 202 16.84 -17.21 -5.61
CA LEU A 202 16.06 -16.12 -6.17
C LEU A 202 17.03 -15.17 -6.88
N LYS A 203 16.68 -14.68 -8.06
CA LYS A 203 17.36 -13.50 -8.61
C LYS A 203 17.13 -12.35 -7.63
N PRO A 204 18.05 -11.38 -7.56
CA PRO A 204 17.87 -10.20 -6.72
C PRO A 204 16.50 -9.57 -6.98
N ALA A 205 15.86 -9.09 -5.93
CA ALA A 205 14.64 -8.32 -6.05
C ALA A 205 14.86 -7.11 -6.97
N THR A 206 13.85 -6.74 -7.73
CA THR A 206 13.83 -5.47 -8.45
C THR A 206 13.39 -4.37 -7.50
N ILE A 207 14.15 -3.28 -7.42
CA ILE A 207 13.75 -2.09 -6.65
C ILE A 207 13.25 -1.01 -7.64
N ILE A 208 12.00 -0.58 -7.46
CA ILE A 208 11.39 0.50 -8.24
C ILE A 208 11.26 1.72 -7.34
N GLU A 209 11.92 2.80 -7.73
CA GLU A 209 11.77 4.10 -7.07
C GLU A 209 10.61 4.89 -7.68
N ILE A 210 9.73 5.40 -6.83
CA ILE A 210 8.65 6.32 -7.19
C ILE A 210 8.82 7.61 -6.39
N ASP A 211 8.73 8.75 -7.08
CA ASP A 211 8.65 10.06 -6.45
C ASP A 211 7.24 10.62 -6.61
N THR A 212 6.50 10.72 -5.52
CA THR A 212 5.13 11.25 -5.53
C THR A 212 5.07 12.77 -5.79
N ALA A 213 6.21 13.47 -5.78
CA ALA A 213 6.30 14.88 -6.21
C ALA A 213 6.61 15.02 -7.71
N ASP A 214 6.88 13.94 -8.44
CA ASP A 214 7.15 13.98 -9.87
C ASP A 214 5.85 14.23 -10.65
N ASP A 215 5.73 15.41 -11.26
CA ASP A 215 4.57 15.84 -12.05
C ASP A 215 4.27 14.94 -13.26
N SER A 216 5.23 14.12 -13.70
CA SER A 216 5.03 13.16 -14.79
C SER A 216 4.30 11.89 -14.36
N ILE A 217 4.20 11.63 -13.05
CA ILE A 217 3.50 10.45 -12.50
C ILE A 217 2.02 10.79 -12.34
N VAL A 218 1.25 10.38 -13.35
CA VAL A 218 -0.21 10.54 -13.38
C VAL A 218 -0.87 9.17 -13.40
N ILE A 219 -1.73 8.91 -12.43
CA ILE A 219 -2.45 7.64 -12.28
C ILE A 219 -3.94 7.88 -12.54
N GLU A 220 -4.50 7.20 -13.53
CA GLU A 220 -5.93 7.34 -13.88
C GLU A 220 -6.37 8.80 -14.14
N GLY A 221 -5.42 9.62 -14.64
CA GLY A 221 -5.67 11.05 -14.93
C GLY A 221 -5.45 11.98 -13.73
N GLU A 222 -5.07 11.46 -12.57
CA GLU A 222 -4.82 12.24 -11.35
C GLU A 222 -3.33 12.21 -10.98
N ARG A 223 -2.82 13.35 -10.50
CA ARG A 223 -1.51 13.42 -9.84
C ARG A 223 -1.66 12.94 -8.41
N ILE A 224 -0.87 11.97 -8.01
CA ILE A 224 -0.92 11.35 -6.69
C ILE A 224 0.21 11.93 -5.83
N ASP A 225 -0.08 13.01 -5.13
CA ASP A 225 0.83 13.66 -4.19
C ASP A 225 0.22 13.78 -2.78
N LEU A 226 0.86 14.54 -1.90
CA LEU A 226 0.38 14.72 -0.54
C LEU A 226 -0.91 15.57 -0.48
N ASP A 227 -1.08 16.52 -1.39
CA ASP A 227 -2.31 17.32 -1.48
C ASP A 227 -3.47 16.46 -1.97
N TRP A 228 -3.21 15.51 -2.87
CA TRP A 228 -4.19 14.50 -3.27
C TRP A 228 -4.66 13.66 -2.06
N VAL A 229 -3.73 13.22 -1.19
CA VAL A 229 -4.08 12.47 0.03
C VAL A 229 -4.95 13.30 0.96
N GLU A 230 -4.60 14.57 1.19
CA GLU A 230 -5.38 15.48 2.02
C GLU A 230 -6.81 15.63 1.50
N ASN A 231 -6.96 15.85 0.20
CA ASN A 231 -8.26 15.97 -0.46
C ASN A 231 -9.07 14.65 -0.39
N LEU A 232 -8.40 13.49 -0.52
CA LEU A 232 -9.03 12.18 -0.36
C LEU A 232 -9.60 12.00 1.06
N VAL A 233 -8.85 12.41 2.07
CA VAL A 233 -9.26 12.34 3.48
C VAL A 233 -10.47 13.23 3.75
N ILE A 234 -10.44 14.48 3.28
CA ILE A 234 -11.56 15.44 3.39
C ILE A 234 -12.81 14.88 2.68
N GLY A 235 -12.65 14.35 1.47
CA GLY A 235 -13.74 13.74 0.71
C GLY A 235 -14.34 12.52 1.40
N ALA A 236 -13.50 11.66 1.99
CA ALA A 236 -13.96 10.50 2.75
C ALA A 236 -14.76 10.91 3.99
N ARG A 237 -14.32 11.98 4.72
CA ARG A 237 -15.07 12.52 5.85
C ARG A 237 -16.46 13.03 5.41
N ALA A 238 -16.50 13.84 4.36
CA ALA A 238 -17.74 14.37 3.81
C ALA A 238 -18.70 13.26 3.35
N CYS A 239 -18.17 12.19 2.76
CA CYS A 239 -18.96 11.01 2.38
C CYS A 239 -19.58 10.31 3.57
N LEU A 240 -18.87 10.16 4.68
CA LEU A 240 -19.39 9.54 5.91
C LEU A 240 -20.56 10.32 6.51
N ASP A 241 -20.54 11.65 6.39
CA ASP A 241 -21.59 12.55 6.92
C ASP A 241 -22.76 12.72 5.96
N GLY A 242 -22.59 12.28 4.70
CA GLY A 242 -23.54 12.47 3.61
C GLY A 242 -24.58 11.35 3.48
N TYR A 243 -25.43 11.52 2.48
CA TYR A 243 -26.33 10.46 2.02
C TYR A 243 -25.59 9.43 1.17
N LEU A 244 -26.25 8.28 0.92
CA LEU A 244 -25.73 7.24 0.03
C LEU A 244 -25.33 7.85 -1.33
N PRO A 245 -24.04 7.78 -1.71
CA PRO A 245 -23.56 8.36 -2.96
C PRO A 245 -23.94 7.51 -4.18
N GLU A 246 -23.72 8.06 -5.37
CA GLU A 246 -23.76 7.31 -6.62
C GLU A 246 -22.64 6.24 -6.64
N ALA A 247 -22.84 5.18 -7.43
CA ALA A 247 -21.82 4.16 -7.67
C ALA A 247 -20.61 4.78 -8.38
N GLY A 248 -19.41 4.28 -8.07
CA GLY A 248 -18.24 4.58 -8.89
C GLY A 248 -18.46 4.10 -10.33
N GLU A 249 -18.01 4.86 -11.31
CA GLU A 249 -18.26 4.65 -12.75
C GLU A 249 -17.92 3.22 -13.21
N TYR A 250 -16.81 2.66 -12.69
CA TYR A 250 -16.31 1.32 -13.07
C TYR A 250 -16.47 0.29 -11.95
N CYS A 251 -17.39 0.51 -11.00
CA CYS A 251 -17.57 -0.40 -9.88
C CYS A 251 -18.36 -1.64 -10.29
N GLU A 252 -17.67 -2.71 -10.64
CA GLU A 252 -18.25 -4.00 -11.02
C GLU A 252 -19.17 -4.58 -9.94
N TYR A 253 -18.85 -4.35 -8.65
CA TYR A 253 -19.67 -4.82 -7.54
C TYR A 253 -21.04 -4.11 -7.51
N CYS A 254 -21.08 -2.79 -7.68
CA CYS A 254 -22.33 -2.06 -7.77
C CYS A 254 -23.13 -2.47 -9.02
N ALA A 255 -22.46 -2.60 -10.16
CA ALA A 255 -23.10 -3.06 -11.40
C ALA A 255 -23.70 -4.46 -11.23
N TYR A 256 -23.00 -5.38 -10.57
CA TYR A 256 -23.53 -6.72 -10.27
C TYR A 256 -24.76 -6.67 -9.35
N VAL A 257 -24.70 -5.90 -8.26
CA VAL A 257 -25.82 -5.77 -7.29
C VAL A 257 -27.03 -5.17 -7.97
N ASP A 258 -26.85 -4.11 -8.75
CA ASP A 258 -27.95 -3.47 -9.49
C ASP A 258 -28.58 -4.46 -10.48
N ALA A 259 -27.78 -5.15 -11.31
CA ALA A 259 -28.29 -6.17 -12.24
C ALA A 259 -29.00 -7.34 -11.54
N ALA A 260 -28.48 -7.81 -10.41
CA ALA A 260 -29.11 -8.89 -9.64
C ALA A 260 -30.43 -8.48 -8.98
N SER A 261 -30.58 -7.20 -8.66
CA SER A 261 -31.79 -6.66 -8.03
C SER A 261 -32.96 -6.56 -9.00
N TYR A 262 -32.70 -6.41 -10.31
CA TYR A 262 -33.76 -6.32 -11.32
C TYR A 262 -34.24 -7.70 -11.84
N GLY A 263 -33.50 -8.80 -11.58
CA GLY A 263 -33.84 -10.16 -12.04
C GLY A 263 -33.82 -10.32 -13.57
N PRO A 264 -33.71 -11.55 -14.10
CA PRO A 264 -33.79 -11.78 -15.54
C PRO A 264 -35.23 -11.51 -16.03
N GLY A 265 -35.44 -10.38 -16.70
CA GLY A 265 -36.71 -10.06 -17.38
C GLY A 265 -37.48 -8.83 -16.93
N THR A 266 -37.00 -8.06 -15.97
CA THR A 266 -37.57 -6.73 -15.67
C THR A 266 -36.89 -5.69 -16.56
N THR A 267 -37.55 -5.31 -17.65
CA THR A 267 -37.24 -4.06 -18.36
C THR A 267 -37.54 -2.89 -17.41
N GLU A 268 -36.66 -1.87 -17.39
CA GLU A 268 -36.86 -0.63 -16.65
C GLU A 268 -38.32 -0.11 -16.77
N PRO A 269 -38.85 0.51 -15.70
CA PRO A 269 -40.15 1.14 -15.74
C PRO A 269 -40.23 2.32 -16.67
#